data_996be20818b5394723d9e6659a855398
#
_entry.id   996be20818b5394723d9e6659a855398
#
_cell.length_a   1.000
_cell.length_b   1.000
_cell.length_c   1.000
_cell.angle_alpha   90.00
_cell.angle_beta   90.00
_cell.angle_gamma   90.00
#
_symmetry.space_group_name_H-M   'P 1'
#
loop_
_entity.id
_entity.type
_entity.pdbx_description
1 polymer ?
#
loop_
_entity_poly.entity_id
_entity_poly.type
_entity_poly.pdbx_seq_one_letter_code
_entity_poly.pdbx_strand_id
1 'polypeptide(L)'
;MPGLMNLLFPVLATLIWAASTVVNRMAVGLIDPAAISFYRWLVAAVVITPFVFTTVWSIRRTIQTHLAKLFALGCLGMSLYQSLAYFAAYSITATSMGLILATMPMLTVLLAIPLLRARPTAGTLAGALISFLGLAWLISTGDLAALFRQGMGKGEFMMLMATLSYALYCVLVKRWQIPLPIWVSLYVQNLCGTLVLVPPFLLAPSAALTRDNLPLVLFAGLFASAMAPGLWMRGLVSLGAEKTAALMNLVPLFTAVLAIMLLGETLHLYHAVGGGLILFGIALGQMSQRRIAGPPPPQTTGTETSSLSSSMALPLRMRSRSCSDKPRP
;
A
#
# COMPACT_ATOMS: atom_id res chain seq x y z
N MET A 1 16.58 -22.41 9.72
CA MET A 1 16.70 -20.94 9.47
C MET A 1 15.79 -20.37 8.36
N PRO A 2 14.90 -21.12 7.71
CA PRO A 2 14.00 -20.54 6.68
C PRO A 2 13.02 -19.48 7.22
N GLY A 3 12.64 -19.55 8.51
CA GLY A 3 11.69 -18.59 9.08
C GLY A 3 12.22 -17.16 9.23
N LEU A 4 13.50 -16.96 9.51
CA LEU A 4 14.11 -15.64 9.68
C LEU A 4 14.28 -14.92 8.33
N MET A 5 14.67 -15.65 7.28
CA MET A 5 14.74 -15.11 5.92
C MET A 5 13.39 -14.63 5.40
N ASN A 6 12.31 -15.37 5.70
CA ASN A 6 10.97 -14.97 5.28
C ASN A 6 10.47 -13.71 5.99
N LEU A 7 10.91 -13.46 7.23
CA LEU A 7 10.60 -12.23 7.97
C LEU A 7 11.33 -11.00 7.39
N LEU A 8 12.52 -11.21 6.83
CA LEU A 8 13.35 -10.13 6.30
C LEU A 8 12.66 -9.36 5.16
N PHE A 9 11.92 -10.05 4.27
CA PHE A 9 11.27 -9.42 3.13
C PHE A 9 10.27 -8.31 3.52
N PRO A 10 9.25 -8.58 4.35
CA PRO A 10 8.31 -7.52 4.72
C PRO A 10 8.91 -6.49 5.68
N VAL A 11 9.91 -6.84 6.50
CA VAL A 11 10.64 -5.85 7.32
C VAL A 11 11.41 -4.87 6.43
N LEU A 12 12.09 -5.34 5.39
CA LEU A 12 12.74 -4.46 4.41
C LEU A 12 11.72 -3.58 3.67
N ALA A 13 10.57 -4.12 3.30
CA ALA A 13 9.51 -3.33 2.67
C ALA A 13 9.04 -2.19 3.58
N THR A 14 8.79 -2.46 4.87
CA THR A 14 8.38 -1.44 5.85
C THR A 14 9.48 -0.40 6.10
N LEU A 15 10.74 -0.82 6.14
CA LEU A 15 11.89 0.09 6.26
C LEU A 15 12.00 1.01 5.04
N ILE A 16 11.83 0.48 3.83
CA ILE A 16 11.87 1.28 2.59
C ILE A 16 10.71 2.27 2.56
N TRP A 17 9.50 1.90 2.97
CA TRP A 17 8.38 2.82 3.03
C TRP A 17 8.56 3.89 4.11
N ALA A 18 9.14 3.54 5.26
CA ALA A 18 9.52 4.50 6.29
C ALA A 18 10.56 5.51 5.76
N ALA A 19 11.60 5.01 5.09
CA ALA A 19 12.59 5.86 4.44
C ALA A 19 11.97 6.74 3.34
N SER A 20 10.97 6.24 2.60
CA SER A 20 10.23 7.05 1.62
C SER A 20 9.50 8.23 2.27
N THR A 21 8.98 8.08 3.51
CA THR A 21 8.38 9.19 4.25
C THR A 21 9.43 10.25 4.60
N VAL A 22 10.64 9.83 4.97
CA VAL A 22 11.77 10.76 5.21
C VAL A 22 12.20 11.44 3.91
N VAL A 23 12.27 10.71 2.78
CA VAL A 23 12.56 11.25 1.46
C VAL A 23 11.53 12.32 1.04
N ASN A 24 10.25 12.16 1.38
CA ASN A 24 9.26 13.20 1.14
C ASN A 24 9.68 14.53 1.81
N ARG A 25 10.21 14.47 3.03
CA ARG A 25 10.70 15.65 3.75
C ARG A 25 12.03 16.19 3.17
N MET A 26 12.94 15.32 2.77
CA MET A 26 14.21 15.71 2.13
C MET A 26 13.99 16.40 0.79
N ALA A 27 12.92 16.09 0.07
CA ALA A 27 12.60 16.66 -1.23
C ALA A 27 12.11 18.12 -1.16
N VAL A 28 11.74 18.60 0.05
CA VAL A 28 11.26 19.97 0.25
C VAL A 28 12.31 20.98 -0.16
N GLY A 29 11.93 21.90 -1.06
CA GLY A 29 12.82 22.93 -1.60
C GLY A 29 13.78 22.47 -2.68
N LEU A 30 13.92 21.16 -2.94
CA LEU A 30 14.80 20.61 -3.99
C LEU A 30 14.05 20.31 -5.30
N ILE A 31 12.76 19.95 -5.20
CA ILE A 31 11.92 19.64 -6.35
C ILE A 31 10.45 19.89 -6.00
N ASP A 32 9.65 20.29 -6.99
CA ASP A 32 8.23 20.50 -6.80
C ASP A 32 7.51 19.17 -6.44
N PRO A 33 6.55 19.17 -5.48
CA PRO A 33 5.78 17.99 -5.09
C PRO A 33 5.08 17.27 -6.24
N ALA A 34 4.55 18.02 -7.22
CA ALA A 34 3.92 17.43 -8.39
C ALA A 34 4.96 16.74 -9.29
N ALA A 35 6.14 17.35 -9.43
CA ALA A 35 7.23 16.80 -10.25
C ALA A 35 7.78 15.48 -9.64
N ILE A 36 8.10 15.47 -8.35
CA ILE A 36 8.60 14.25 -7.73
C ILE A 36 7.53 13.15 -7.69
N SER A 37 6.25 13.49 -7.49
CA SER A 37 5.14 12.53 -7.57
C SER A 37 5.06 11.89 -8.95
N PHE A 38 5.16 12.69 -10.02
CA PHE A 38 5.15 12.19 -11.39
C PHE A 38 6.36 11.29 -11.69
N TYR A 39 7.58 11.77 -11.43
CA TYR A 39 8.80 11.01 -11.70
C TYR A 39 8.86 9.69 -10.93
N ARG A 40 8.44 9.68 -9.68
CA ARG A 40 8.36 8.47 -8.86
C ARG A 40 7.59 7.34 -9.56
N TRP A 41 6.38 7.65 -10.04
CA TRP A 41 5.53 6.65 -10.68
C TRP A 41 5.96 6.36 -12.11
N LEU A 42 6.53 7.33 -12.82
CA LEU A 42 7.14 7.11 -14.14
C LEU A 42 8.32 6.14 -14.05
N VAL A 43 9.24 6.34 -13.11
CA VAL A 43 10.37 5.44 -12.88
C VAL A 43 9.88 4.03 -12.54
N ALA A 44 8.90 3.90 -11.64
CA ALA A 44 8.31 2.61 -11.31
C ALA A 44 7.66 1.95 -12.54
N ALA A 45 6.92 2.71 -13.36
CA ALA A 45 6.33 2.19 -14.60
C ALA A 45 7.40 1.66 -15.56
N VAL A 46 8.44 2.45 -15.83
CA VAL A 46 9.54 2.05 -16.73
C VAL A 46 10.21 0.76 -16.25
N VAL A 47 10.49 0.65 -14.95
CA VAL A 47 11.15 -0.53 -14.38
C VAL A 47 10.25 -1.78 -14.42
N ILE A 48 8.96 -1.64 -14.16
CA ILE A 48 8.03 -2.78 -14.11
C ILE A 48 7.62 -3.24 -15.51
N THR A 49 7.60 -2.34 -16.51
CA THR A 49 7.16 -2.63 -17.90
C THR A 49 7.75 -3.92 -18.47
N PRO A 50 9.09 -4.15 -18.50
CA PRO A 50 9.65 -5.33 -19.15
C PRO A 50 9.17 -6.65 -18.51
N PHE A 51 8.79 -6.65 -17.25
CA PHE A 51 8.34 -7.84 -16.53
C PHE A 51 6.87 -8.18 -16.75
N VAL A 52 6.04 -7.17 -17.04
CA VAL A 52 4.58 -7.37 -17.13
C VAL A 52 3.99 -7.14 -18.53
N PHE A 53 4.74 -6.57 -19.46
CA PHE A 53 4.26 -6.14 -20.78
C PHE A 53 3.55 -7.26 -21.55
N THR A 54 4.17 -8.44 -21.66
CA THR A 54 3.60 -9.60 -22.36
C THR A 54 2.27 -10.04 -21.75
N THR A 55 2.20 -10.08 -20.43
CA THR A 55 0.98 -10.44 -19.71
C THR A 55 -0.10 -9.37 -19.89
N VAL A 56 0.24 -8.09 -19.78
CA VAL A 56 -0.68 -6.97 -20.04
C VAL A 56 -1.27 -7.06 -21.42
N TRP A 57 -0.43 -7.32 -22.42
CA TRP A 57 -0.88 -7.43 -23.81
C TRP A 57 -1.82 -8.61 -24.02
N SER A 58 -1.54 -9.77 -23.43
CA SER A 58 -2.36 -10.97 -23.54
C SER A 58 -3.77 -10.81 -22.93
N ILE A 59 -3.88 -10.08 -21.81
CA ILE A 59 -5.15 -9.88 -21.09
C ILE A 59 -5.74 -8.47 -21.24
N ARG A 60 -5.33 -7.72 -22.29
CA ARG A 60 -5.76 -6.32 -22.51
C ARG A 60 -7.28 -6.12 -22.56
N ARG A 61 -8.04 -7.10 -23.06
CA ARG A 61 -9.51 -7.03 -23.09
C ARG A 61 -10.09 -7.00 -21.67
N THR A 62 -9.60 -7.85 -20.78
CA THR A 62 -10.01 -7.87 -19.37
C THR A 62 -9.62 -6.58 -18.67
N ILE A 63 -8.45 -5.99 -18.99
CA ILE A 63 -8.04 -4.70 -18.46
C ILE A 63 -9.02 -3.61 -18.91
N GLN A 64 -9.39 -3.57 -20.18
CA GLN A 64 -10.32 -2.57 -20.73
C GLN A 64 -11.69 -2.61 -20.05
N THR A 65 -12.24 -3.80 -19.76
CA THR A 65 -13.52 -3.94 -19.05
C THR A 65 -13.49 -3.39 -17.62
N HIS A 66 -12.31 -3.29 -17.00
CA HIS A 66 -12.14 -2.81 -15.64
C HIS A 66 -11.39 -1.46 -15.55
N LEU A 67 -11.14 -0.81 -16.70
CA LEU A 67 -10.27 0.37 -16.78
C LEU A 67 -10.74 1.51 -15.88
N ALA A 68 -12.04 1.79 -15.79
CA ALA A 68 -12.57 2.84 -14.92
C ALA A 68 -12.27 2.58 -13.43
N LYS A 69 -12.37 1.32 -12.99
CA LYS A 69 -12.02 0.93 -11.60
C LYS A 69 -10.52 1.05 -11.37
N LEU A 70 -9.70 0.59 -12.31
CA LEU A 70 -8.24 0.69 -12.22
C LEU A 70 -7.78 2.14 -12.24
N PHE A 71 -8.42 3.00 -13.03
CA PHE A 71 -8.17 4.44 -13.06
C PHE A 71 -8.49 5.08 -11.70
N ALA A 72 -9.67 4.81 -11.13
CA ALA A 72 -10.04 5.32 -9.81
C ALA A 72 -9.06 4.86 -8.71
N LEU A 73 -8.61 3.59 -8.75
CA LEU A 73 -7.59 3.09 -7.84
C LEU A 73 -6.23 3.78 -8.04
N GLY A 74 -5.82 4.01 -9.29
CA GLY A 74 -4.59 4.76 -9.60
C GLY A 74 -4.65 6.21 -9.11
N CYS A 75 -5.81 6.88 -9.28
CA CYS A 75 -6.03 8.22 -8.75
C CYS A 75 -5.88 8.27 -7.22
N LEU A 76 -6.51 7.35 -6.50
CA LEU A 76 -6.52 7.35 -5.04
C LEU A 76 -5.19 6.90 -4.44
N GLY A 77 -4.67 5.76 -4.89
CA GLY A 77 -3.50 5.12 -4.27
C GLY A 77 -2.16 5.68 -4.77
N MET A 78 -2.10 6.12 -6.02
CA MET A 78 -0.85 6.56 -6.63
C MET A 78 -0.77 8.10 -6.68
N SER A 79 -1.74 8.78 -7.32
CA SER A 79 -1.66 10.23 -7.51
C SER A 79 -1.99 10.99 -6.24
N LEU A 80 -3.23 10.87 -5.75
CA LEU A 80 -3.75 11.72 -4.66
C LEU A 80 -3.00 11.49 -3.36
N TYR A 81 -2.87 10.22 -2.94
CA TYR A 81 -2.13 9.87 -1.72
C TYR A 81 -0.72 10.46 -1.72
N GLN A 82 0.03 10.18 -2.76
CA GLN A 82 1.45 10.54 -2.78
C GLN A 82 1.69 12.03 -2.96
N SER A 83 0.89 12.70 -3.82
CA SER A 83 1.00 14.15 -4.00
C SER A 83 0.69 14.89 -2.71
N LEU A 84 -0.42 14.55 -2.04
CA LEU A 84 -0.77 15.16 -0.75
C LEU A 84 0.30 14.93 0.31
N ALA A 85 0.94 13.74 0.35
CA ALA A 85 2.04 13.47 1.27
C ALA A 85 3.27 14.35 0.99
N TYR A 86 3.63 14.58 -0.28
CA TYR A 86 4.72 15.50 -0.62
C TYR A 86 4.38 16.95 -0.28
N PHE A 87 3.15 17.40 -0.52
CA PHE A 87 2.72 18.75 -0.11
C PHE A 87 2.69 18.91 1.41
N ALA A 88 2.24 17.88 2.16
CA ALA A 88 2.23 17.90 3.62
C ALA A 88 3.64 18.07 4.19
N ALA A 89 4.66 17.48 3.55
CA ALA A 89 6.05 17.54 3.98
C ALA A 89 6.61 18.97 4.08
N TYR A 90 6.01 19.95 3.42
CA TYR A 90 6.41 21.36 3.58
C TYR A 90 6.08 21.94 4.96
N SER A 91 5.09 21.39 5.64
CA SER A 91 4.52 21.99 6.86
C SER A 91 4.68 21.14 8.11
N ILE A 92 4.91 19.82 7.97
CA ILE A 92 5.01 18.90 9.10
C ILE A 92 6.27 18.03 9.02
N THR A 93 6.69 17.50 10.17
CA THR A 93 7.86 16.63 10.30
C THR A 93 7.61 15.24 9.69
N ALA A 94 8.69 14.55 9.31
CA ALA A 94 8.58 13.17 8.81
C ALA A 94 8.03 12.23 9.90
N THR A 95 8.39 12.46 11.15
CA THR A 95 7.84 11.72 12.31
C THR A 95 6.31 11.90 12.40
N SER A 96 5.80 13.14 12.34
CA SER A 96 4.35 13.40 12.35
C SER A 96 3.65 12.76 11.15
N MET A 97 4.25 12.81 9.95
CA MET A 97 3.72 12.13 8.75
C MET A 97 3.59 10.62 8.97
N GLY A 98 4.62 9.97 9.51
CA GLY A 98 4.62 8.54 9.80
C GLY A 98 3.55 8.14 10.84
N LEU A 99 3.35 8.96 11.87
CA LEU A 99 2.34 8.74 12.92
C LEU A 99 0.91 8.94 12.39
N ILE A 100 0.67 9.96 11.55
CA ILE A 100 -0.64 10.15 10.88
C ILE A 100 -0.93 8.97 9.96
N LEU A 101 0.05 8.54 9.17
CA LEU A 101 -0.08 7.37 8.30
C LEU A 101 -0.40 6.09 9.08
N ALA A 102 0.10 5.94 10.30
CA ALA A 102 -0.19 4.78 11.14
C ALA A 102 -1.69 4.65 11.47
N THR A 103 -2.50 5.71 11.37
CA THR A 103 -3.96 5.63 11.57
C THR A 103 -4.70 4.98 10.39
N MET A 104 -4.03 4.72 9.27
CA MET A 104 -4.63 4.13 8.05
C MET A 104 -5.44 2.86 8.31
N PRO A 105 -5.01 1.87 9.13
CA PRO A 105 -5.81 0.68 9.38
C PRO A 105 -7.16 1.00 10.04
N MET A 106 -7.21 1.98 10.93
CA MET A 106 -8.46 2.39 11.60
C MET A 106 -9.40 3.11 10.63
N LEU A 107 -8.86 4.01 9.79
CA LEU A 107 -9.64 4.65 8.72
C LEU A 107 -10.18 3.60 7.74
N THR A 108 -9.38 2.59 7.39
CA THR A 108 -9.81 1.48 6.53
C THR A 108 -10.99 0.70 7.14
N VAL A 109 -10.94 0.41 8.45
CA VAL A 109 -12.06 -0.24 9.16
C VAL A 109 -13.31 0.62 9.11
N LEU A 110 -13.22 1.92 9.42
CA LEU A 110 -14.37 2.83 9.39
C LEU A 110 -15.00 2.92 8.00
N LEU A 111 -14.19 3.04 6.94
CA LEU A 111 -14.67 3.05 5.57
C LEU A 111 -15.25 1.69 5.13
N ALA A 112 -14.78 0.58 5.70
CA ALA A 112 -15.31 -0.74 5.40
C ALA A 112 -16.74 -0.95 5.94
N ILE A 113 -17.15 -0.23 6.98
CA ILE A 113 -18.51 -0.32 7.52
C ILE A 113 -19.57 -0.01 6.43
N PRO A 114 -19.60 1.19 5.83
CA PRO A 114 -20.59 1.52 4.80
C PRO A 114 -20.30 0.85 3.45
N LEU A 115 -19.03 0.71 3.06
CA LEU A 115 -18.66 0.26 1.71
C LEU A 115 -18.65 -1.26 1.56
N LEU A 116 -18.32 -2.01 2.59
CA LEU A 116 -18.27 -3.48 2.59
C LEU A 116 -19.34 -4.11 3.49
N ARG A 117 -20.16 -3.29 4.18
CA ARG A 117 -21.12 -3.74 5.21
C ARG A 117 -20.41 -4.55 6.31
N ALA A 118 -19.16 -4.19 6.62
CA ALA A 118 -18.39 -4.84 7.66
C ALA A 118 -19.01 -4.58 9.04
N ARG A 119 -18.92 -5.57 9.92
CA ARG A 119 -19.40 -5.47 11.31
C ARG A 119 -18.17 -5.49 12.23
N PRO A 120 -17.63 -4.32 12.60
CA PRO A 120 -16.50 -4.26 13.49
C PRO A 120 -16.89 -4.71 14.90
N THR A 121 -15.92 -5.24 15.63
CA THR A 121 -16.14 -5.59 17.05
C THR A 121 -16.15 -4.34 17.91
N ALA A 122 -16.71 -4.44 19.13
CA ALA A 122 -16.62 -3.34 20.12
C ALA A 122 -15.17 -2.95 20.41
N GLY A 123 -14.26 -3.94 20.49
CA GLY A 123 -12.82 -3.67 20.68
C GLY A 123 -12.17 -2.99 19.47
N THR A 124 -12.62 -3.27 18.25
CA THR A 124 -12.15 -2.55 17.05
C THR A 124 -12.60 -1.08 17.08
N LEU A 125 -13.83 -0.81 17.50
CA LEU A 125 -14.35 0.56 17.64
C LEU A 125 -13.65 1.32 18.78
N ALA A 126 -13.42 0.66 19.92
CA ALA A 126 -12.67 1.24 21.03
C ALA A 126 -11.21 1.54 20.61
N GLY A 127 -10.57 0.62 19.89
CA GLY A 127 -9.22 0.82 19.35
C GLY A 127 -9.16 1.98 18.35
N ALA A 128 -10.17 2.13 17.49
CA ALA A 128 -10.29 3.26 16.58
C ALA A 128 -10.43 4.58 17.35
N LEU A 129 -11.28 4.63 18.36
CA LEU A 129 -11.46 5.83 19.20
C LEU A 129 -10.16 6.24 19.88
N ILE A 130 -9.44 5.30 20.49
CA ILE A 130 -8.15 5.56 21.14
C ILE A 130 -7.13 6.07 20.11
N SER A 131 -7.06 5.46 18.91
CA SER A 131 -6.17 5.93 17.85
C SER A 131 -6.50 7.35 17.39
N PHE A 132 -7.78 7.73 17.30
CA PHE A 132 -8.17 9.09 16.93
C PHE A 132 -7.91 10.10 18.05
N LEU A 133 -8.03 9.72 19.31
CA LEU A 133 -7.60 10.58 20.43
C LEU A 133 -6.08 10.81 20.39
N GLY A 134 -5.30 9.77 20.11
CA GLY A 134 -3.86 9.89 19.90
C GLY A 134 -3.50 10.78 18.71
N LEU A 135 -4.25 10.69 17.60
CA LEU A 135 -4.09 11.55 16.43
C LEU A 135 -4.43 13.01 16.77
N ALA A 136 -5.53 13.26 17.46
CA ALA A 136 -5.91 14.61 17.90
C ALA A 136 -4.84 15.22 18.82
N TRP A 137 -4.30 14.45 19.76
CA TRP A 137 -3.19 14.86 20.61
C TRP A 137 -1.92 15.20 19.81
N LEU A 138 -1.60 14.38 18.82
CA LEU A 138 -0.45 14.62 17.94
C LEU A 138 -0.62 15.92 17.12
N ILE A 139 -1.77 16.10 16.47
CA ILE A 139 -2.06 17.26 15.61
C ILE A 139 -2.10 18.55 16.43
N SER A 140 -2.60 18.49 17.66
CA SER A 140 -2.66 19.64 18.57
C SER A 140 -1.31 19.94 19.27
N THR A 141 -0.26 19.19 18.95
CA THR A 141 1.07 19.31 19.62
C THR A 141 0.99 19.21 21.13
N GLY A 142 -0.01 18.45 21.65
CA GLY A 142 -0.25 18.24 23.08
C GLY A 142 -1.21 19.25 23.74
N ASP A 143 -1.73 20.23 23.00
CA ASP A 143 -2.77 21.17 23.48
C ASP A 143 -4.07 21.02 22.69
N LEU A 144 -4.96 20.14 23.16
CA LEU A 144 -6.27 19.92 22.51
C LEU A 144 -7.10 21.21 22.42
N ALA A 145 -6.94 22.16 23.35
CA ALA A 145 -7.64 23.44 23.29
C ALA A 145 -7.15 24.31 22.12
N ALA A 146 -5.88 24.20 21.73
CA ALA A 146 -5.35 24.86 20.54
C ALA A 146 -6.03 24.35 19.26
N LEU A 147 -6.34 23.05 19.17
CA LEU A 147 -7.04 22.47 18.02
C LEU A 147 -8.44 23.09 17.84
N PHE A 148 -9.16 23.36 18.93
CA PHE A 148 -10.47 24.01 18.87
C PHE A 148 -10.37 25.51 18.55
N ARG A 149 -9.28 26.19 18.94
CA ARG A 149 -9.07 27.63 18.72
C ARG A 149 -8.51 27.94 17.32
N GLN A 150 -7.57 27.14 16.84
CA GLN A 150 -6.77 27.44 15.62
C GLN A 150 -7.10 26.50 14.48
N GLY A 151 -7.80 25.38 14.76
CA GLY A 151 -8.06 24.33 13.80
C GLY A 151 -6.83 23.46 13.51
N MET A 152 -6.97 22.58 12.50
CA MET A 152 -5.91 21.72 12.02
C MET A 152 -5.01 22.48 11.02
N GLY A 153 -3.70 22.35 11.12
CA GLY A 153 -2.76 22.91 10.17
C GLY A 153 -2.91 22.34 8.76
N LYS A 154 -2.43 23.08 7.75
CA LYS A 154 -2.54 22.64 6.34
C LYS A 154 -1.80 21.33 6.08
N GLY A 155 -0.62 21.14 6.67
CA GLY A 155 0.18 19.92 6.48
C GLY A 155 -0.47 18.68 7.08
N GLU A 156 -0.99 18.79 8.31
CA GLU A 156 -1.72 17.71 8.98
C GLU A 156 -2.99 17.34 8.21
N PHE A 157 -3.74 18.36 7.74
CA PHE A 157 -4.92 18.13 6.91
C PHE A 157 -4.58 17.39 5.62
N MET A 158 -3.55 17.84 4.89
CA MET A 158 -3.11 17.19 3.65
C MET A 158 -2.67 15.75 3.91
N MET A 159 -1.92 15.49 4.98
CA MET A 159 -1.47 14.14 5.32
C MET A 159 -2.62 13.23 5.77
N LEU A 160 -3.60 13.78 6.49
CA LEU A 160 -4.81 13.04 6.85
C LEU A 160 -5.64 12.69 5.62
N MET A 161 -5.81 13.63 4.67
CA MET A 161 -6.50 13.37 3.39
C MET A 161 -5.73 12.36 2.53
N ALA A 162 -4.40 12.40 2.52
CA ALA A 162 -3.58 11.38 1.89
C ALA A 162 -3.86 10.00 2.49
N THR A 163 -3.81 9.89 3.82
CA THR A 163 -4.05 8.63 4.54
C THR A 163 -5.48 8.10 4.29
N LEU A 164 -6.47 8.98 4.28
CA LEU A 164 -7.87 8.65 3.97
C LEU A 164 -8.03 8.17 2.53
N SER A 165 -7.36 8.82 1.56
CA SER A 165 -7.36 8.41 0.16
C SER A 165 -6.80 6.99 0.00
N TYR A 166 -5.70 6.68 0.68
CA TYR A 166 -5.10 5.36 0.63
C TYR A 166 -5.94 4.30 1.38
N ALA A 167 -6.57 4.66 2.49
CA ALA A 167 -7.53 3.79 3.19
C ALA A 167 -8.73 3.45 2.30
N LEU A 168 -9.27 4.44 1.57
CA LEU A 168 -10.34 4.24 0.60
C LEU A 168 -9.89 3.34 -0.56
N TYR A 169 -8.68 3.56 -1.08
CA TYR A 169 -8.04 2.69 -2.06
C TYR A 169 -8.03 1.23 -1.59
N CYS A 170 -7.57 0.95 -0.36
CA CYS A 170 -7.54 -0.39 0.20
C CYS A 170 -8.93 -1.04 0.28
N VAL A 171 -9.95 -0.28 0.70
CA VAL A 171 -11.34 -0.76 0.78
C VAL A 171 -11.89 -1.07 -0.61
N LEU A 172 -11.65 -0.20 -1.60
CA LEU A 172 -12.12 -0.41 -2.98
C LEU A 172 -11.42 -1.57 -3.68
N VAL A 173 -10.12 -1.78 -3.45
CA VAL A 173 -9.40 -2.98 -3.93
C VAL A 173 -10.11 -4.23 -3.40
N LYS A 174 -10.43 -4.27 -2.11
CA LYS A 174 -11.15 -5.38 -1.48
C LYS A 174 -12.59 -5.52 -2.00
N ARG A 175 -13.28 -4.42 -2.28
CA ARG A 175 -14.65 -4.42 -2.78
C ARG A 175 -14.77 -4.92 -4.21
N TRP A 176 -13.87 -4.46 -5.07
CA TRP A 176 -13.98 -4.72 -6.52
C TRP A 176 -13.35 -6.03 -6.95
N GLN A 177 -12.38 -6.57 -6.20
CA GLN A 177 -11.72 -7.87 -6.46
C GLN A 177 -11.47 -8.13 -7.96
N ILE A 178 -10.83 -7.15 -8.63
CA ILE A 178 -10.62 -7.20 -10.08
C ILE A 178 -9.82 -8.46 -10.42
N PRO A 179 -10.29 -9.32 -11.35
CA PRO A 179 -9.67 -10.60 -11.66
C PRO A 179 -8.44 -10.42 -12.56
N LEU A 180 -7.42 -9.76 -12.05
CA LEU A 180 -6.14 -9.52 -12.72
C LEU A 180 -4.99 -10.03 -11.84
N PRO A 181 -3.90 -10.52 -12.46
CA PRO A 181 -2.66 -10.76 -11.72
C PRO A 181 -2.23 -9.48 -10.99
N ILE A 182 -1.77 -9.62 -9.76
CA ILE A 182 -1.54 -8.47 -8.88
C ILE A 182 -0.56 -7.45 -9.46
N TRP A 183 0.51 -7.91 -10.10
CA TRP A 183 1.51 -7.06 -10.75
C TRP A 183 0.93 -6.30 -11.95
N VAL A 184 0.06 -6.95 -12.74
CA VAL A 184 -0.64 -6.29 -13.85
C VAL A 184 -1.60 -5.22 -13.32
N SER A 185 -2.36 -5.54 -12.27
CA SER A 185 -3.27 -4.59 -11.64
C SER A 185 -2.52 -3.37 -11.10
N LEU A 186 -1.43 -3.57 -10.34
CA LEU A 186 -0.59 -2.49 -9.82
C LEU A 186 0.04 -1.66 -10.94
N TYR A 187 0.53 -2.30 -12.00
CA TYR A 187 1.13 -1.62 -13.15
C TYR A 187 0.13 -0.72 -13.88
N VAL A 188 -1.07 -1.23 -14.18
CA VAL A 188 -2.11 -0.43 -14.85
C VAL A 188 -2.58 0.73 -13.97
N GLN A 189 -2.76 0.50 -12.66
CA GLN A 189 -3.07 1.57 -11.70
C GLN A 189 -1.96 2.62 -11.68
N ASN A 190 -0.69 2.20 -11.71
CA ASN A 190 0.45 3.10 -11.76
C ASN A 190 0.43 3.96 -13.04
N LEU A 191 0.20 3.35 -14.21
CA LEU A 191 0.06 4.10 -15.47
C LEU A 191 -1.08 5.11 -15.41
N CYS A 192 -2.25 4.71 -14.91
CA CYS A 192 -3.39 5.61 -14.73
C CYS A 192 -3.04 6.77 -13.77
N GLY A 193 -2.40 6.47 -12.65
CA GLY A 193 -1.96 7.48 -11.69
C GLY A 193 -0.92 8.43 -12.27
N THR A 194 0.05 7.92 -13.01
CA THR A 194 1.05 8.74 -13.71
C THR A 194 0.39 9.68 -14.72
N LEU A 195 -0.60 9.18 -15.48
CA LEU A 195 -1.34 9.99 -16.45
C LEU A 195 -2.05 11.18 -15.77
N VAL A 196 -2.68 10.96 -14.62
CA VAL A 196 -3.34 12.03 -13.84
C VAL A 196 -2.34 13.07 -13.33
N LEU A 197 -1.08 12.67 -13.10
CA LEU A 197 -0.03 13.59 -12.64
C LEU A 197 0.61 14.41 -13.76
N VAL A 198 0.33 14.12 -15.05
CA VAL A 198 0.90 14.89 -16.17
C VAL A 198 0.52 16.39 -16.11
N PRO A 199 -0.78 16.78 -15.96
CA PRO A 199 -1.12 18.20 -15.90
C PRO A 199 -0.44 18.95 -14.75
N PRO A 200 -0.49 18.50 -13.48
CA PRO A 200 0.22 19.20 -12.40
C PRO A 200 1.75 19.19 -12.59
N PHE A 201 2.33 18.17 -13.20
CA PHE A 201 3.75 18.13 -13.54
C PHE A 201 4.12 19.22 -14.55
N LEU A 202 3.33 19.40 -15.62
CA LEU A 202 3.57 20.45 -16.64
C LEU A 202 3.44 21.87 -16.08
N LEU A 203 2.69 22.05 -15.00
CA LEU A 203 2.50 23.31 -14.30
C LEU A 203 3.47 23.51 -13.14
N ALA A 204 4.32 22.54 -12.84
CA ALA A 204 5.25 22.59 -11.71
C ALA A 204 6.35 23.63 -11.95
N PRO A 205 6.57 24.59 -11.02
CA PRO A 205 7.56 25.65 -11.18
C PRO A 205 9.01 25.12 -11.23
N SER A 206 9.27 23.98 -10.61
CA SER A 206 10.60 23.39 -10.42
C SER A 206 10.56 21.88 -10.69
N ALA A 207 10.44 21.52 -11.97
CA ALA A 207 10.37 20.12 -12.43
C ALA A 207 11.72 19.54 -12.86
N ALA A 208 12.78 20.35 -12.97
CA ALA A 208 14.08 19.91 -13.47
C ALA A 208 14.73 18.87 -12.53
N LEU A 209 15.26 17.80 -13.11
CA LEU A 209 16.09 16.85 -12.39
C LEU A 209 17.52 17.42 -12.23
N THR A 210 17.95 17.48 -10.99
CA THR A 210 19.29 17.97 -10.59
C THR A 210 20.08 16.83 -9.93
N ARG A 211 21.38 17.04 -9.70
CA ARG A 211 22.20 16.06 -8.97
C ARG A 211 21.70 15.84 -7.55
N ASP A 212 21.10 16.84 -6.93
CA ASP A 212 20.65 16.78 -5.52
C ASP A 212 19.30 16.07 -5.38
N ASN A 213 18.38 16.24 -6.34
CA ASN A 213 17.06 15.64 -6.26
C ASN A 213 16.94 14.27 -6.95
N LEU A 214 17.82 13.96 -7.90
CA LEU A 214 17.82 12.69 -8.64
C LEU A 214 17.89 11.45 -7.73
N PRO A 215 18.74 11.39 -6.69
CA PRO A 215 18.78 10.25 -5.77
C PRO A 215 17.45 10.04 -5.05
N LEU A 216 16.75 11.11 -4.67
CA LEU A 216 15.46 11.08 -3.99
C LEU A 216 14.37 10.51 -4.92
N VAL A 217 14.36 10.97 -6.18
CA VAL A 217 13.45 10.48 -7.21
C VAL A 217 13.69 9.00 -7.50
N LEU A 218 14.95 8.60 -7.69
CA LEU A 218 15.30 7.21 -7.94
C LEU A 218 14.95 6.31 -6.75
N PHE A 219 15.25 6.74 -5.52
CA PHE A 219 14.86 6.01 -4.33
C PHE A 219 13.33 5.81 -4.27
N ALA A 220 12.58 6.88 -4.47
CA ALA A 220 11.11 6.85 -4.44
C ALA A 220 10.54 5.92 -5.53
N GLY A 221 11.08 5.96 -6.74
CA GLY A 221 10.60 5.16 -7.87
C GLY A 221 11.03 3.70 -7.80
N LEU A 222 12.36 3.45 -7.68
CA LEU A 222 12.93 2.10 -7.73
C LEU A 222 12.62 1.30 -6.45
N PHE A 223 12.95 1.89 -5.30
CA PHE A 223 12.86 1.15 -4.03
C PHE A 223 11.45 1.18 -3.47
N ALA A 224 10.86 2.36 -3.25
CA ALA A 224 9.61 2.46 -2.56
C ALA A 224 8.39 2.10 -3.42
N SER A 225 8.44 2.30 -4.75
CA SER A 225 7.30 2.07 -5.64
C SER A 225 7.40 0.79 -6.48
N ALA A 226 8.60 0.31 -6.82
CA ALA A 226 8.76 -0.93 -7.58
C ALA A 226 9.20 -2.11 -6.68
N MET A 227 10.26 -1.96 -5.87
CA MET A 227 10.84 -3.06 -5.10
C MET A 227 10.05 -3.40 -3.83
N ALA A 228 9.68 -2.41 -3.01
CA ALA A 228 9.02 -2.66 -1.73
C ALA A 228 7.69 -3.42 -1.85
N PRO A 229 6.79 -3.14 -2.84
CA PRO A 229 5.61 -3.97 -3.07
C PRO A 229 5.95 -5.43 -3.35
N GLY A 230 7.04 -5.70 -4.09
CA GLY A 230 7.51 -7.06 -4.37
C GLY A 230 7.99 -7.79 -3.13
N LEU A 231 8.77 -7.13 -2.28
CA LEU A 231 9.21 -7.66 -0.99
C LEU A 231 8.01 -7.94 -0.07
N TRP A 232 7.05 -7.02 -0.02
CA TRP A 232 5.82 -7.18 0.73
C TRP A 232 5.01 -8.39 0.29
N MET A 233 4.85 -8.57 -1.02
CA MET A 233 4.15 -9.74 -1.58
C MET A 233 4.82 -11.06 -1.23
N ARG A 234 6.16 -11.12 -1.24
CA ARG A 234 6.89 -12.29 -0.75
C ARG A 234 6.61 -12.57 0.72
N GLY A 235 6.54 -11.52 1.55
CA GLY A 235 6.12 -11.61 2.95
C GLY A 235 4.72 -12.22 3.09
N LEU A 236 3.75 -11.73 2.31
CA LEU A 236 2.38 -12.23 2.31
C LEU A 236 2.29 -13.73 1.98
N VAL A 237 3.05 -14.17 0.97
CA VAL A 237 3.07 -15.58 0.55
C VAL A 237 3.77 -16.46 1.59
N SER A 238 4.86 -16.00 2.19
CA SER A 238 5.70 -16.83 3.07
C SER A 238 5.26 -16.85 4.54
N LEU A 239 4.74 -15.75 5.07
CA LEU A 239 4.32 -15.58 6.47
C LEU A 239 2.80 -15.59 6.66
N GLY A 240 2.05 -15.37 5.58
CA GLY A 240 0.61 -15.14 5.62
C GLY A 240 0.25 -13.68 5.91
N ALA A 241 -0.99 -13.32 5.57
CA ALA A 241 -1.47 -11.94 5.60
C ALA A 241 -1.43 -11.33 7.01
N GLU A 242 -1.78 -12.10 8.03
CA GLU A 242 -1.89 -11.62 9.41
C GLU A 242 -0.55 -11.18 10.00
N LYS A 243 0.49 -12.04 9.89
CA LYS A 243 1.82 -11.75 10.40
C LYS A 243 2.47 -10.60 9.61
N THR A 244 2.29 -10.61 8.29
CA THR A 244 2.83 -9.56 7.44
C THR A 244 2.17 -8.21 7.75
N ALA A 245 0.84 -8.15 7.90
CA ALA A 245 0.13 -6.91 8.24
C ALA A 245 0.57 -6.33 9.61
N ALA A 246 0.91 -7.18 10.58
CA ALA A 246 1.40 -6.70 11.88
C ALA A 246 2.73 -5.92 11.74
N LEU A 247 3.56 -6.24 10.75
CA LEU A 247 4.83 -5.55 10.50
C LEU A 247 4.65 -4.12 9.96
N MET A 248 3.47 -3.77 9.41
CA MET A 248 3.20 -2.37 9.03
C MET A 248 3.26 -1.40 10.22
N ASN A 249 3.02 -1.88 11.44
CA ASN A 249 3.15 -1.06 12.65
C ASN A 249 4.60 -0.62 12.93
N LEU A 250 5.60 -1.22 12.26
CA LEU A 250 7.00 -0.80 12.33
C LEU A 250 7.28 0.46 11.51
N VAL A 251 6.45 0.78 10.51
CA VAL A 251 6.65 1.94 9.64
C VAL A 251 6.80 3.24 10.43
N PRO A 252 5.89 3.62 11.35
CA PRO A 252 6.05 4.87 12.11
C PRO A 252 7.30 4.84 13.00
N LEU A 253 7.66 3.69 13.58
CA LEU A 253 8.86 3.56 14.40
C LEU A 253 10.13 3.77 13.55
N PHE A 254 10.23 3.08 12.42
CA PHE A 254 11.35 3.27 11.50
C PHE A 254 11.40 4.70 10.94
N THR A 255 10.25 5.31 10.65
CA THR A 255 10.19 6.70 10.19
C THR A 255 10.76 7.64 11.25
N ALA A 256 10.37 7.50 12.51
CA ALA A 256 10.86 8.34 13.61
C ALA A 256 12.38 8.17 13.79
N VAL A 257 12.88 6.94 13.80
CA VAL A 257 14.32 6.67 13.92
C VAL A 257 15.10 7.28 12.75
N LEU A 258 14.64 7.06 11.51
CA LEU A 258 15.29 7.63 10.33
C LEU A 258 15.21 9.15 10.27
N ALA A 259 14.09 9.75 10.72
CA ALA A 259 13.92 11.19 10.78
C ALA A 259 14.90 11.84 11.78
N ILE A 260 15.12 11.23 12.95
CA ILE A 260 16.12 11.66 13.91
C ILE A 260 17.53 11.56 13.29
N MET A 261 17.86 10.41 12.69
CA MET A 261 19.21 10.14 12.18
C MET A 261 19.56 10.97 10.95
N LEU A 262 18.63 11.18 10.04
CA LEU A 262 18.88 11.79 8.72
C LEU A 262 18.46 13.26 8.64
N LEU A 263 17.45 13.68 9.38
CA LEU A 263 16.93 15.04 9.37
C LEU A 263 17.22 15.82 10.65
N GLY A 264 17.76 15.19 11.70
CA GLY A 264 17.97 15.81 13.00
C GLY A 264 16.67 16.19 13.71
N GLU A 265 15.55 15.53 13.38
CA GLU A 265 14.27 15.80 14.05
C GLU A 265 14.34 15.44 15.52
N THR A 266 13.74 16.26 16.38
CA THR A 266 13.63 16.01 17.81
C THR A 266 12.28 15.41 18.17
N LEU A 267 12.30 14.34 18.99
CA LEU A 267 11.07 13.76 19.52
C LEU A 267 10.59 14.59 20.70
N HIS A 268 9.41 15.16 20.59
CA HIS A 268 8.71 15.82 21.67
C HIS A 268 7.77 14.85 22.39
N LEU A 269 7.37 15.19 23.62
CA LEU A 269 6.48 14.36 24.43
C LEU A 269 5.16 14.06 23.73
N TYR A 270 4.62 15.01 22.95
CA TYR A 270 3.39 14.80 22.21
C TYR A 270 3.51 13.73 21.11
N HIS A 271 4.70 13.55 20.51
CA HIS A 271 4.95 12.43 19.57
C HIS A 271 4.89 11.09 20.30
N ALA A 272 5.50 10.99 21.49
CA ALA A 272 5.52 9.75 22.26
C ALA A 272 4.11 9.37 22.76
N VAL A 273 3.38 10.33 23.33
CA VAL A 273 2.02 10.11 23.85
C VAL A 273 1.04 9.84 22.70
N GLY A 274 0.99 10.73 21.69
CA GLY A 274 0.09 10.58 20.55
C GLY A 274 0.38 9.32 19.74
N GLY A 275 1.65 9.06 19.42
CA GLY A 275 2.09 7.85 18.74
C GLY A 275 1.81 6.57 19.53
N GLY A 276 2.06 6.59 20.83
CA GLY A 276 1.74 5.49 21.75
C GLY A 276 0.25 5.14 21.75
N LEU A 277 -0.62 6.15 21.85
CA LEU A 277 -2.07 5.98 21.80
C LEU A 277 -2.53 5.44 20.43
N ILE A 278 -1.97 5.96 19.33
CA ILE A 278 -2.27 5.47 17.97
C ILE A 278 -1.93 3.97 17.87
N LEU A 279 -0.70 3.60 18.21
CA LEU A 279 -0.24 2.21 18.10
C LEU A 279 -0.99 1.27 19.05
N PHE A 280 -1.27 1.70 20.27
CA PHE A 280 -2.05 0.93 21.23
C PHE A 280 -3.48 0.69 20.74
N GLY A 281 -4.15 1.72 20.21
CA GLY A 281 -5.49 1.60 19.64
C GLY A 281 -5.54 0.65 18.45
N ILE A 282 -4.53 0.70 17.57
CA ILE A 282 -4.39 -0.25 16.44
C ILE A 282 -4.24 -1.69 16.96
N ALA A 283 -3.33 -1.90 17.92
CA ALA A 283 -3.10 -3.22 18.50
C ALA A 283 -4.36 -3.79 19.15
N LEU A 284 -5.09 -2.98 19.92
CA LEU A 284 -6.36 -3.38 20.55
C LEU A 284 -7.40 -3.77 19.50
N GLY A 285 -7.55 -2.98 18.43
CA GLY A 285 -8.48 -3.26 17.34
C GLY A 285 -8.16 -4.55 16.60
N GLN A 286 -6.88 -4.80 16.31
CA GLN A 286 -6.42 -6.02 15.64
C GLN A 286 -6.63 -7.28 16.52
N MET A 287 -6.29 -7.19 17.81
CA MET A 287 -6.47 -8.31 18.75
C MET A 287 -7.96 -8.69 18.91
N SER A 288 -8.85 -7.69 18.92
CA SER A 288 -10.28 -7.93 19.03
C SER A 288 -10.88 -8.62 17.79
N GLN A 289 -10.38 -8.30 16.59
CA GLN A 289 -10.81 -8.98 15.36
C GLN A 289 -10.34 -10.44 15.32
N ARG A 290 -9.13 -10.74 15.79
CA ARG A 290 -8.58 -12.11 15.85
C ARG A 290 -9.43 -13.05 16.70
N ARG A 291 -9.96 -12.59 17.82
CA ARG A 291 -10.78 -13.40 18.73
C ARG A 291 -12.07 -13.91 18.08
N ILE A 292 -12.61 -13.19 17.09
CA ILE A 292 -13.86 -13.55 16.40
C ILE A 292 -13.59 -14.39 15.14
N ALA A 293 -12.45 -14.18 14.46
CA ALA A 293 -12.11 -14.91 13.24
C ALA A 293 -11.74 -16.38 13.47
N GLY A 294 -11.50 -16.80 14.74
CA GLY A 294 -11.02 -18.15 15.07
C GLY A 294 -9.59 -18.41 14.57
N PRO A 295 -8.99 -19.55 14.92
CA PRO A 295 -7.70 -19.93 14.37
C PRO A 295 -7.81 -20.13 12.85
N PRO A 296 -6.80 -19.72 12.06
CA PRO A 296 -6.80 -19.96 10.62
C PRO A 296 -6.90 -21.46 10.34
N PRO A 297 -7.61 -21.88 9.29
CA PRO A 297 -7.67 -23.30 8.92
C PRO A 297 -6.24 -23.81 8.76
N PRO A 298 -5.96 -25.07 9.17
CA PRO A 298 -4.63 -25.66 9.03
C PRO A 298 -4.22 -25.55 7.57
N GLN A 299 -3.05 -24.96 7.32
CA GLN A 299 -2.46 -24.92 5.99
C GLN A 299 -2.22 -26.37 5.61
N THR A 300 -2.97 -26.89 4.65
CA THR A 300 -2.67 -28.18 4.01
C THR A 300 -1.27 -28.01 3.41
N THR A 301 -0.28 -28.53 4.09
CA THR A 301 1.07 -28.70 3.55
C THR A 301 0.90 -29.54 2.29
N GLY A 302 1.13 -28.91 1.13
CA GLY A 302 1.01 -29.54 -0.18
C GLY A 302 2.02 -30.67 -0.33
N THR A 303 1.60 -31.86 0.07
CA THR A 303 2.25 -33.15 -0.21
C THR A 303 1.53 -33.91 -1.33
N GLU A 304 0.67 -33.23 -2.10
CA GLU A 304 -0.05 -33.87 -3.22
C GLU A 304 0.38 -33.40 -4.63
N THR A 305 1.61 -32.90 -4.80
CA THR A 305 2.11 -32.57 -6.15
C THR A 305 3.03 -33.62 -6.77
N SER A 306 3.15 -34.82 -6.17
CA SER A 306 3.96 -35.90 -6.76
C SER A 306 3.18 -37.04 -7.43
N SER A 307 1.84 -37.03 -7.43
CA SER A 307 1.04 -38.10 -8.04
C SER A 307 0.32 -37.75 -9.36
N LEU A 308 0.43 -36.50 -9.87
CA LEU A 308 -0.21 -36.08 -11.11
C LEU A 308 0.74 -36.00 -12.33
N SER A 309 2.03 -36.33 -12.17
CA SER A 309 2.99 -36.31 -13.29
C SER A 309 3.13 -37.63 -14.05
N SER A 310 2.45 -38.71 -13.64
CA SER A 310 2.55 -40.02 -14.30
C SER A 310 1.31 -40.48 -15.07
N SER A 311 0.28 -39.64 -15.22
CA SER A 311 -0.97 -40.03 -15.90
C SER A 311 -1.28 -39.23 -17.17
N MET A 312 -0.30 -38.60 -17.80
CA MET A 312 -0.50 -37.88 -19.06
C MET A 312 0.38 -38.41 -20.17
N ALA A 313 0.37 -39.76 -20.35
CA ALA A 313 0.83 -40.42 -21.54
C ALA A 313 -0.42 -40.95 -22.27
N LEU A 314 -0.94 -40.18 -23.24
CA LEU A 314 -1.94 -40.61 -24.21
C LEU A 314 -1.30 -41.58 -25.19
N PRO A 315 -1.84 -42.77 -25.41
CA PRO A 315 -1.57 -43.50 -26.63
C PRO A 315 -2.57 -43.08 -27.74
N LEU A 316 -2.06 -42.46 -28.76
CA LEU A 316 -2.72 -42.33 -30.05
C LEU A 316 -3.10 -43.73 -30.57
N ARG A 317 -4.36 -44.12 -30.47
CA ARG A 317 -4.94 -45.22 -31.28
C ARG A 317 -5.89 -44.64 -32.31
N MET A 318 -5.39 -44.61 -33.53
CA MET A 318 -6.22 -44.58 -34.72
C MET A 318 -7.26 -45.71 -34.68
N ARG A 319 -8.53 -45.39 -34.74
CA ARG A 319 -9.58 -46.33 -35.15
C ARG A 319 -10.11 -45.91 -36.50
N SER A 320 -9.69 -46.69 -37.52
CA SER A 320 -10.28 -46.77 -38.81
C SER A 320 -11.77 -47.09 -38.73
N ARG A 321 -12.57 -46.29 -39.39
CA ARG A 321 -13.99 -46.58 -39.69
C ARG A 321 -14.03 -47.71 -40.71
N SER A 322 -14.71 -48.81 -40.37
CA SER A 322 -15.24 -49.78 -41.34
C SER A 322 -16.75 -49.61 -41.38
N CYS A 323 -17.22 -49.34 -42.57
CA CYS A 323 -18.61 -49.24 -42.98
C CYS A 323 -19.10 -50.66 -43.31
N SER A 324 -20.23 -51.12 -42.82
CA SER A 324 -21.17 -52.03 -43.53
C SER A 324 -22.37 -52.32 -42.62
N ASP A 325 -23.44 -51.99 -43.10
CA ASP A 325 -24.63 -52.65 -43.68
C ASP A 325 -25.79 -52.93 -42.68
N LYS A 326 -26.79 -52.29 -42.98
CA LYS A 326 -28.25 -52.40 -43.26
C LYS A 326 -29.05 -53.64 -42.71
N PRO A 327 -30.42 -53.73 -42.94
CA PRO A 327 -31.42 -53.44 -41.89
C PRO A 327 -32.47 -54.56 -41.75
N ARG A 328 -33.48 -54.28 -40.90
CA ARG A 328 -34.86 -54.87 -40.88
C ARG A 328 -35.21 -55.83 -39.75
N PRO A 329 -36.48 -56.00 -39.54
CA PRO A 329 -37.69 -55.20 -39.86
C PRO A 329 -38.25 -54.46 -38.64
#